data_0949b31150aa15df604cf00081918d2d
#
_entry.id   0949b31150aa15df604cf00081918d2d
#
_cell.length_a   1.000
_cell.length_b   1.000
_cell.length_c   1.000
_cell.angle_alpha   90.00
_cell.angle_beta   90.00
_cell.angle_gamma   90.00
#
_symmetry.space_group_name_H-M   'P 1'
#
loop_
_entity.id
_entity.type
_entity.pdbx_description
1 polymer ?
#
loop_
_entity_poly.entity_id
_entity_poly.type
_entity_poly.pdbx_seq_one_letter_code
_entity_poly.pdbx_strand_id
1 'polypeptide(L)'
;MKKILALILALVMALSLVACGKEKDPTEDWGPEPEGTIEVTIWTYFGETMKNQYQEIIDAFNASQTKYHVTCEAQGSQAEMNAKIASTDQSELPAMFHGAVENVAMYANEDYCVPLQEFIDMEKKGTWKELDDTWDAIRTAYQDKDGKQIGYPQGYSYPGIYYNKDMFTKAGIDASKDLKSLDR
;
A
#
# COMPACT_ATOMS: atom_id res chain seq x y z
N MET A 1 11.01 56.56 -23.51
CA MET A 1 11.11 55.15 -23.85
C MET A 1 11.68 54.28 -22.72
N LYS A 2 12.88 54.55 -22.18
CA LYS A 2 13.51 53.74 -21.10
C LYS A 2 12.65 53.62 -19.81
N LYS A 3 11.94 54.69 -19.39
CA LYS A 3 11.10 54.69 -18.19
C LYS A 3 9.80 53.85 -18.36
N ILE A 4 9.22 53.82 -19.58
CA ILE A 4 8.07 53.04 -19.90
C ILE A 4 8.41 51.55 -19.97
N LEU A 5 9.59 51.20 -20.52
CA LEU A 5 10.08 49.85 -20.57
C LEU A 5 10.36 49.27 -19.17
N ALA A 6 10.91 50.08 -18.26
CA ALA A 6 11.13 49.71 -16.86
C ALA A 6 9.80 49.46 -16.10
N LEU A 7 8.77 50.27 -16.40
CA LEU A 7 7.45 50.10 -15.79
C LEU A 7 6.75 48.85 -16.29
N ILE A 8 6.86 48.50 -17.57
CA ILE A 8 6.32 47.28 -18.15
C ILE A 8 7.06 46.06 -17.59
N LEU A 9 8.40 46.11 -17.44
CA LEU A 9 9.17 45.04 -16.85
C LEU A 9 8.80 44.78 -15.36
N ALA A 10 8.59 45.86 -14.60
CA ALA A 10 8.13 45.76 -13.20
C ALA A 10 6.74 45.20 -13.09
N LEU A 11 5.83 45.54 -14.02
CA LEU A 11 4.46 45.00 -14.06
C LEU A 11 4.44 43.51 -14.43
N VAL A 12 5.30 43.07 -15.36
CA VAL A 12 5.44 41.67 -15.74
C VAL A 12 6.03 40.85 -14.59
N MET A 13 6.99 41.36 -13.85
CA MET A 13 7.55 40.72 -12.68
C MET A 13 6.55 40.65 -11.52
N ALA A 14 5.70 41.67 -11.34
CA ALA A 14 4.64 41.63 -10.33
C ALA A 14 3.53 40.62 -10.67
N LEU A 15 3.21 40.47 -11.96
CA LEU A 15 2.23 39.46 -12.44
C LEU A 15 2.78 38.03 -12.36
N SER A 16 4.09 37.80 -12.48
CA SER A 16 4.69 36.48 -12.31
C SER A 16 4.76 35.99 -10.85
N LEU A 17 4.68 36.92 -9.88
CA LEU A 17 4.63 36.58 -8.45
C LEU A 17 3.22 36.18 -7.99
N VAL A 18 2.17 36.52 -8.76
CA VAL A 18 0.78 36.10 -8.47
C VAL A 18 0.46 34.74 -9.10
N ALA A 19 1.31 34.21 -9.97
CA ALA A 19 1.16 32.91 -10.61
C ALA A 19 1.68 31.72 -9.75
N CYS A 20 2.13 31.95 -8.49
CA CYS A 20 2.13 30.89 -7.50
C CYS A 20 0.68 30.63 -7.09
N GLY A 21 -0.07 29.93 -7.95
CA GLY A 21 -1.29 29.29 -7.55
C GLY A 21 -1.00 28.48 -6.29
N LYS A 22 -1.79 28.63 -5.23
CA LYS A 22 -1.78 27.66 -4.13
C LYS A 22 -1.90 26.31 -4.81
N GLU A 23 -0.92 25.44 -4.59
CA GLU A 23 -1.07 24.03 -4.91
C GLU A 23 -2.40 23.59 -4.31
N LYS A 24 -3.33 23.14 -5.15
CA LYS A 24 -4.66 22.71 -4.68
C LYS A 24 -4.40 21.55 -3.73
N ASP A 25 -4.92 21.66 -2.51
CA ASP A 25 -4.87 20.54 -1.57
C ASP A 25 -5.61 19.37 -2.22
N PRO A 26 -4.95 18.25 -2.50
CA PRO A 26 -5.61 17.12 -3.16
C PRO A 26 -6.76 16.54 -2.33
N THR A 27 -6.82 16.82 -1.03
CA THR A 27 -7.90 16.39 -0.14
C THR A 27 -9.08 17.37 -0.09
N GLU A 28 -8.97 18.53 -0.76
CA GLU A 28 -10.03 19.58 -0.74
C GLU A 28 -11.38 19.05 -1.25
N ASP A 29 -11.37 18.08 -2.17
CA ASP A 29 -12.55 17.46 -2.74
C ASP A 29 -13.16 16.35 -1.85
N TRP A 30 -12.48 15.94 -0.76
CA TRP A 30 -12.97 14.90 0.15
C TRP A 30 -13.98 15.39 1.19
N GLY A 31 -14.23 16.70 1.20
CA GLY A 31 -15.11 17.34 2.16
C GLY A 31 -14.43 17.63 3.51
N PRO A 32 -15.17 18.14 4.47
CA PRO A 32 -14.64 18.44 5.80
C PRO A 32 -14.26 17.16 6.54
N GLU A 33 -13.16 17.24 7.28
CA GLU A 33 -12.71 16.14 8.14
C GLU A 33 -13.84 15.78 9.14
N PRO A 34 -14.17 14.48 9.31
CA PRO A 34 -15.17 14.08 10.29
C PRO A 34 -14.83 14.56 11.71
N GLU A 35 -15.82 15.05 12.44
CA GLU A 35 -15.65 15.39 13.85
C GLU A 35 -15.66 14.12 14.71
N GLY A 36 -14.82 14.08 15.74
CA GLY A 36 -14.73 12.98 16.70
C GLY A 36 -13.78 11.88 16.26
N THR A 37 -13.97 10.69 16.84
CA THR A 37 -13.15 9.51 16.55
C THR A 37 -13.64 8.86 15.24
N ILE A 38 -12.71 8.58 14.34
CA ILE A 38 -12.97 7.94 13.06
C ILE A 38 -12.81 6.44 13.21
N GLU A 39 -13.87 5.68 12.96
CA GLU A 39 -13.82 4.22 12.98
C GLU A 39 -13.19 3.68 11.69
N VAL A 40 -12.20 2.81 11.82
CA VAL A 40 -11.45 2.21 10.70
C VAL A 40 -11.50 0.69 10.84
N THR A 41 -12.16 0.02 9.91
CA THR A 41 -12.23 -1.44 9.89
C THR A 41 -11.21 -2.00 8.91
N ILE A 42 -10.48 -3.04 9.35
CA ILE A 42 -9.54 -3.82 8.54
C ILE A 42 -10.07 -5.24 8.40
N TRP A 43 -10.23 -5.73 7.18
CA TRP A 43 -10.48 -7.14 6.93
C TRP A 43 -9.19 -7.91 6.72
N THR A 44 -9.11 -9.11 7.32
CA THR A 44 -7.93 -9.98 7.22
C THR A 44 -8.34 -11.44 7.04
N TYR A 45 -7.48 -12.23 6.40
CA TYR A 45 -7.62 -13.68 6.29
C TYR A 45 -6.64 -14.44 7.21
N PHE A 46 -6.11 -13.78 8.21
CA PHE A 46 -5.18 -14.40 9.15
C PHE A 46 -5.87 -15.43 10.06
N GLY A 47 -5.21 -16.58 10.25
CA GLY A 47 -5.60 -17.51 11.31
C GLY A 47 -5.34 -16.94 12.70
N GLU A 48 -5.88 -17.62 13.73
CA GLU A 48 -5.92 -17.14 15.13
C GLU A 48 -4.59 -16.62 15.67
N THR A 49 -3.47 -17.29 15.38
CA THR A 49 -2.15 -16.87 15.90
C THR A 49 -1.73 -15.51 15.35
N MET A 50 -1.83 -15.32 14.03
CA MET A 50 -1.49 -14.05 13.41
C MET A 50 -2.49 -12.95 13.76
N LYS A 51 -3.77 -13.31 13.89
CA LYS A 51 -4.81 -12.39 14.32
C LYS A 51 -4.49 -11.79 15.70
N ASN A 52 -4.06 -12.62 16.66
CA ASN A 52 -3.72 -12.16 17.99
C ASN A 52 -2.50 -11.21 17.98
N GLN A 53 -1.46 -11.53 17.21
CA GLN A 53 -0.30 -10.65 17.04
C GLN A 53 -0.68 -9.32 16.38
N TYR A 54 -1.57 -9.37 15.40
CA TYR A 54 -2.07 -8.18 14.73
C TYR A 54 -2.92 -7.32 15.66
N GLN A 55 -3.70 -7.95 16.53
CA GLN A 55 -4.50 -7.26 17.54
C GLN A 55 -3.61 -6.48 18.53
N GLU A 56 -2.48 -7.03 18.96
CA GLU A 56 -1.52 -6.31 19.83
C GLU A 56 -1.01 -5.02 19.16
N ILE A 57 -0.75 -5.04 17.85
CA ILE A 57 -0.33 -3.85 17.11
C ILE A 57 -1.47 -2.83 17.04
N ILE A 58 -2.69 -3.28 16.75
CA ILE A 58 -3.87 -2.43 16.70
C ILE A 58 -4.16 -1.79 18.04
N ASP A 59 -4.10 -2.55 19.12
CA ASP A 59 -4.32 -2.05 20.48
C ASP A 59 -3.27 -0.99 20.84
N ALA A 60 -2.00 -1.21 20.48
CA ALA A 60 -0.94 -0.24 20.69
C ALA A 60 -1.18 1.05 19.86
N PHE A 61 -1.62 0.92 18.63
CA PHE A 61 -1.99 2.07 17.80
C PHE A 61 -3.16 2.84 18.41
N ASN A 62 -4.25 2.17 18.76
CA ASN A 62 -5.43 2.78 19.37
C ASN A 62 -5.09 3.50 20.70
N ALA A 63 -4.16 2.94 21.48
CA ALA A 63 -3.70 3.56 22.72
C ALA A 63 -2.79 4.79 22.50
N SER A 64 -2.18 4.94 21.32
CA SER A 64 -1.20 6.00 21.03
C SER A 64 -1.83 7.32 20.62
N GLN A 65 -3.11 7.32 20.23
CA GLN A 65 -3.82 8.49 19.72
C GLN A 65 -5.33 8.33 19.92
N THR A 66 -6.12 9.37 19.65
CA THR A 66 -7.59 9.39 19.88
C THR A 66 -8.41 9.73 18.63
N LYS A 67 -7.74 10.03 17.51
CA LYS A 67 -8.41 10.42 16.27
C LYS A 67 -9.01 9.23 15.52
N TYR A 68 -8.31 8.10 15.51
CA TYR A 68 -8.74 6.89 14.82
C TYR A 68 -8.96 5.76 15.81
N HIS A 69 -9.99 4.97 15.60
CA HIS A 69 -10.19 3.70 16.29
C HIS A 69 -10.22 2.57 15.29
N VAL A 70 -9.19 1.76 15.29
CA VAL A 70 -9.00 0.65 14.34
C VAL A 70 -9.57 -0.63 14.92
N THR A 71 -10.35 -1.36 14.12
CA THR A 71 -10.84 -2.71 14.42
C THR A 71 -10.38 -3.67 13.34
N CYS A 72 -10.16 -4.94 13.68
CA CYS A 72 -9.73 -5.97 12.75
C CYS A 72 -10.71 -7.15 12.75
N GLU A 73 -11.23 -7.48 11.58
CA GLU A 73 -12.16 -8.57 11.38
C GLU A 73 -11.54 -9.68 10.54
N ALA A 74 -11.48 -10.90 11.09
CA ALA A 74 -11.03 -12.07 10.35
C ALA A 74 -12.16 -12.60 9.46
N GLN A 75 -11.89 -12.75 8.16
CA GLN A 75 -12.84 -13.19 7.14
C GLN A 75 -12.62 -14.65 6.72
N GLY A 76 -12.02 -15.48 7.60
CA GLY A 76 -11.68 -16.85 7.30
C GLY A 76 -10.44 -16.99 6.42
N SER A 77 -10.54 -17.73 5.33
CA SER A 77 -9.44 -17.91 4.36
C SER A 77 -9.35 -16.74 3.38
N GLN A 78 -8.24 -16.66 2.67
CA GLN A 78 -8.06 -15.70 1.57
C GLN A 78 -9.16 -15.81 0.49
N ALA A 79 -9.58 -17.05 0.16
CA ALA A 79 -10.64 -17.27 -0.82
C ALA A 79 -12.00 -16.73 -0.33
N GLU A 80 -12.33 -16.96 0.95
CA GLU A 80 -13.57 -16.45 1.56
C GLU A 80 -13.54 -14.92 1.65
N MET A 81 -12.42 -14.33 2.01
CA MET A 81 -12.27 -12.88 2.02
C MET A 81 -12.43 -12.27 0.61
N ASN A 82 -11.80 -12.86 -0.41
CA ASN A 82 -11.95 -12.39 -1.80
C ASN A 82 -13.40 -12.51 -2.28
N ALA A 83 -14.10 -13.60 -1.94
CA ALA A 83 -15.51 -13.77 -2.27
C ALA A 83 -16.38 -12.73 -1.57
N LYS A 84 -16.08 -12.42 -0.31
CA LYS A 84 -16.78 -11.38 0.44
C LYS A 84 -16.55 -10.00 -0.16
N ILE A 85 -15.31 -9.65 -0.49
CA ILE A 85 -15.00 -8.39 -1.18
C ILE A 85 -15.81 -8.27 -2.48
N ALA A 86 -15.81 -9.31 -3.31
CA ALA A 86 -16.52 -9.32 -4.59
C ALA A 86 -18.05 -9.27 -4.46
N SER A 87 -18.61 -9.62 -3.32
CA SER A 87 -20.06 -9.62 -3.07
C SER A 87 -20.57 -8.47 -2.20
N THR A 88 -19.67 -7.62 -1.71
CA THR A 88 -19.99 -6.48 -0.84
C THR A 88 -20.13 -5.22 -1.69
N ASP A 89 -21.16 -4.43 -1.43
CA ASP A 89 -21.31 -3.14 -2.09
C ASP A 89 -20.12 -2.23 -1.76
N GLN A 90 -19.67 -1.46 -2.74
CA GLN A 90 -18.46 -0.64 -2.61
C GLN A 90 -18.52 0.33 -1.41
N SER A 91 -19.69 0.85 -1.08
CA SER A 91 -19.90 1.71 0.09
C SER A 91 -19.81 1.00 1.45
N GLU A 92 -19.84 -0.34 1.46
CA GLU A 92 -19.78 -1.17 2.65
C GLU A 92 -18.45 -1.92 2.80
N LEU A 93 -17.53 -1.71 1.84
CA LEU A 93 -16.19 -2.28 1.94
C LEU A 93 -15.44 -1.69 3.15
N PRO A 94 -14.52 -2.44 3.76
CA PRO A 94 -13.72 -1.95 4.87
C PRO A 94 -12.77 -0.83 4.41
N ALA A 95 -12.32 0.01 5.33
CA ALA A 95 -11.34 1.04 5.04
C ALA A 95 -10.01 0.46 4.52
N MET A 96 -9.64 -0.74 4.99
CA MET A 96 -8.46 -1.47 4.52
C MET A 96 -8.73 -2.98 4.52
N PHE A 97 -8.01 -3.71 3.70
CA PHE A 97 -8.00 -5.17 3.75
C PHE A 97 -6.61 -5.75 3.41
N HIS A 98 -6.32 -6.93 3.95
CA HIS A 98 -5.13 -7.67 3.55
C HIS A 98 -5.35 -8.32 2.20
N GLY A 99 -4.67 -7.81 1.18
CA GLY A 99 -4.66 -8.40 -0.14
C GLY A 99 -3.46 -9.31 -0.35
N ALA A 100 -3.67 -10.48 -0.94
CA ALA A 100 -2.57 -11.32 -1.36
C ALA A 100 -1.99 -10.80 -2.68
N VAL A 101 -0.67 -10.88 -2.83
CA VAL A 101 0.05 -10.33 -3.99
C VAL A 101 -0.43 -10.90 -5.32
N GLU A 102 -0.79 -12.18 -5.37
CA GLU A 102 -1.33 -12.83 -6.56
C GLU A 102 -2.70 -12.28 -7.02
N ASN A 103 -3.38 -11.53 -6.17
CA ASN A 103 -4.69 -10.94 -6.47
C ASN A 103 -4.64 -9.43 -6.74
N VAL A 104 -3.46 -8.81 -6.76
CA VAL A 104 -3.30 -7.36 -6.98
C VAL A 104 -3.98 -6.91 -8.28
N ALA A 105 -3.84 -7.70 -9.36
CA ALA A 105 -4.50 -7.39 -10.63
C ALA A 105 -6.03 -7.41 -10.54
N MET A 106 -6.61 -8.31 -9.74
CA MET A 106 -8.05 -8.37 -9.50
C MET A 106 -8.50 -7.11 -8.73
N TYR A 107 -7.82 -6.77 -7.63
CA TYR A 107 -8.18 -5.60 -6.84
C TYR A 107 -8.12 -4.30 -7.65
N ALA A 108 -7.13 -4.17 -8.54
CA ALA A 108 -6.96 -3.00 -9.38
C ALA A 108 -7.99 -2.90 -10.51
N ASN A 109 -8.38 -4.04 -11.12
CA ASN A 109 -9.25 -4.05 -12.30
C ASN A 109 -10.74 -3.93 -11.96
N GLU A 110 -11.14 -4.35 -10.77
CA GLU A 110 -12.55 -4.41 -10.35
C GLU A 110 -12.93 -3.25 -9.42
N ASP A 111 -12.09 -2.25 -9.29
CA ASP A 111 -12.31 -1.06 -8.43
C ASP A 111 -12.62 -1.39 -6.96
N TYR A 112 -12.06 -2.51 -6.45
CA TYR A 112 -12.25 -2.90 -5.04
C TYR A 112 -11.43 -2.06 -4.06
N CYS A 113 -10.46 -1.31 -4.54
CA CYS A 113 -9.65 -0.41 -3.73
C CYS A 113 -9.25 0.84 -4.49
N VAL A 114 -9.08 1.93 -3.76
CA VAL A 114 -8.38 3.11 -4.27
C VAL A 114 -6.88 2.78 -4.33
N PRO A 115 -6.23 2.95 -5.47
CA PRO A 115 -4.80 2.70 -5.58
C PRO A 115 -3.99 3.54 -4.60
N LEU A 116 -3.05 2.91 -3.92
CA LEU A 116 -2.14 3.61 -2.99
C LEU A 116 -1.37 4.74 -3.67
N GLN A 117 -1.14 4.64 -4.98
CA GLN A 117 -0.46 5.67 -5.76
C GLN A 117 -1.11 7.04 -5.62
N GLU A 118 -2.43 7.11 -5.49
CA GLU A 118 -3.15 8.38 -5.33
C GLU A 118 -2.77 9.09 -4.03
N PHE A 119 -2.59 8.33 -2.95
CA PHE A 119 -2.14 8.87 -1.66
C PHE A 119 -0.64 9.23 -1.68
N ILE A 120 0.18 8.44 -2.39
CA ILE A 120 1.61 8.75 -2.57
C ILE A 120 1.79 10.07 -3.32
N ASP A 121 0.98 10.31 -4.34
CA ASP A 121 1.05 11.53 -5.16
C ASP A 121 0.54 12.78 -4.40
N MET A 122 -0.36 12.60 -3.45
CA MET A 122 -0.86 13.65 -2.58
C MET A 122 0.14 14.09 -1.50
N GLU A 123 0.95 13.17 -1.05
CA GLU A 123 1.85 13.39 0.07
C GLU A 123 3.10 14.19 -0.34
N LYS A 124 3.64 14.94 0.61
CA LYS A 124 4.92 15.64 0.39
C LYS A 124 6.04 14.62 0.20
N LYS A 125 6.90 14.89 -0.76
CA LYS A 125 8.06 14.04 -1.05
C LYS A 125 8.81 13.63 0.22
N GLY A 126 8.94 12.33 0.41
CA GLY A 126 9.67 11.70 1.52
C GLY A 126 8.81 11.20 2.68
N THR A 127 7.49 11.28 2.60
CA THR A 127 6.57 10.72 3.62
C THR A 127 6.51 9.19 3.54
N TRP A 128 6.66 8.62 2.33
CA TRP A 128 6.63 7.18 2.06
C TRP A 128 8.04 6.55 2.01
N LYS A 129 8.92 6.94 2.94
CA LYS A 129 10.31 6.45 2.98
C LYS A 129 10.43 4.94 3.11
N GLU A 130 9.53 4.32 3.86
CA GLU A 130 9.49 2.88 4.05
C GLU A 130 9.17 2.15 2.75
N LEU A 131 8.31 2.73 1.90
CA LEU A 131 8.02 2.18 0.58
C LEU A 131 9.23 2.35 -0.37
N ASP A 132 9.90 3.50 -0.30
CA ASP A 132 11.11 3.77 -1.08
C ASP A 132 12.29 2.89 -0.67
N ASP A 133 12.38 2.51 0.62
CA ASP A 133 13.39 1.59 1.17
C ASP A 133 13.06 0.11 0.95
N THR A 134 11.87 -0.18 0.45
CA THR A 134 11.46 -1.55 0.10
C THR A 134 12.14 -2.01 -1.19
N TRP A 135 12.64 -3.24 -1.21
CA TRP A 135 13.26 -3.83 -2.41
C TRP A 135 12.33 -3.74 -3.62
N ASP A 136 12.86 -3.34 -4.76
CA ASP A 136 12.09 -3.13 -6.00
C ASP A 136 11.24 -4.35 -6.38
N ALA A 137 11.79 -5.56 -6.25
CA ALA A 137 11.06 -6.79 -6.56
C ALA A 137 9.80 -6.98 -5.68
N ILE A 138 9.82 -6.51 -4.43
CA ILE A 138 8.68 -6.58 -3.52
C ILE A 138 7.71 -5.45 -3.84
N ARG A 139 8.21 -4.24 -3.99
CA ARG A 139 7.40 -3.07 -4.29
C ARG A 139 6.64 -3.23 -5.61
N THR A 140 7.31 -3.65 -6.67
CA THR A 140 6.71 -3.83 -7.99
C THR A 140 5.70 -4.97 -8.05
N ALA A 141 5.77 -5.97 -7.16
CA ALA A 141 4.78 -7.03 -7.07
C ALA A 141 3.38 -6.52 -6.66
N TYR A 142 3.30 -5.34 -6.03
CA TYR A 142 2.04 -4.69 -5.65
C TYR A 142 1.65 -3.55 -6.59
N GLN A 143 2.19 -3.53 -7.79
CA GLN A 143 1.83 -2.59 -8.85
C GLN A 143 0.90 -3.25 -9.87
N ASP A 144 0.09 -2.44 -10.52
CA ASP A 144 -0.68 -2.87 -11.69
C ASP A 144 0.20 -2.95 -12.94
N LYS A 145 -0.41 -3.29 -14.07
CA LYS A 145 0.26 -3.40 -15.39
C LYS A 145 0.87 -2.08 -15.89
N ASP A 146 0.42 -0.95 -15.37
CA ASP A 146 0.87 0.39 -15.75
C ASP A 146 1.90 0.96 -14.76
N GLY A 147 2.30 0.17 -13.75
CA GLY A 147 3.26 0.54 -12.71
C GLY A 147 2.67 1.36 -11.56
N LYS A 148 1.34 1.49 -11.50
CA LYS A 148 0.66 2.21 -10.42
C LYS A 148 0.67 1.37 -9.16
N GLN A 149 1.10 1.92 -8.04
CA GLN A 149 1.12 1.23 -6.74
C GLN A 149 -0.31 1.01 -6.24
N ILE A 150 -0.72 -0.23 -6.12
CA ILE A 150 -2.07 -0.62 -5.69
C ILE A 150 -2.14 -0.80 -4.18
N GLY A 151 -1.15 -1.47 -3.59
CA GLY A 151 -1.12 -1.77 -2.17
C GLY A 151 0.25 -1.56 -1.54
N TYR A 152 0.29 -1.55 -0.21
CA TYR A 152 1.52 -1.47 0.59
C TYR A 152 2.00 -2.88 0.95
N PRO A 153 3.25 -3.26 0.63
CA PRO A 153 3.81 -4.55 1.00
C PRO A 153 4.07 -4.59 2.51
N GLN A 154 3.22 -5.28 3.25
CA GLN A 154 3.36 -5.44 4.70
C GLN A 154 4.49 -6.40 5.08
N GLY A 155 4.76 -7.40 4.25
CA GLY A 155 5.78 -8.40 4.48
C GLY A 155 6.00 -9.25 3.24
N TYR A 156 7.05 -10.05 3.26
CA TYR A 156 7.38 -10.94 2.16
C TYR A 156 7.76 -12.32 2.69
N SER A 157 7.17 -13.35 2.10
CA SER A 157 7.51 -14.74 2.36
C SER A 157 8.30 -15.30 1.19
N TYR A 158 9.49 -15.81 1.45
CA TYR A 158 10.33 -16.41 0.44
C TYR A 158 10.21 -17.94 0.51
N PRO A 159 9.70 -18.62 -0.49
CA PRO A 159 9.67 -20.07 -0.52
C PRO A 159 11.09 -20.61 -0.61
N GLY A 160 11.45 -21.52 0.29
CA GLY A 160 12.73 -22.18 0.31
C GLY A 160 12.57 -23.68 0.30
N ILE A 161 13.54 -24.39 -0.30
CA ILE A 161 13.60 -25.85 -0.26
C ILE A 161 14.50 -26.24 0.90
N TYR A 162 13.93 -26.90 1.90
CA TYR A 162 14.68 -27.53 2.98
C TYR A 162 14.98 -28.98 2.60
N TYR A 163 16.22 -29.41 2.74
CA TYR A 163 16.62 -30.76 2.45
C TYR A 163 17.43 -31.38 3.59
N ASN A 164 17.32 -32.70 3.77
CA ASN A 164 18.13 -33.44 4.72
C ASN A 164 19.50 -33.74 4.12
N LYS A 165 20.53 -33.13 4.67
CA LYS A 165 21.93 -33.28 4.17
C LYS A 165 22.42 -34.70 4.15
N ASP A 166 22.11 -35.50 5.19
CA ASP A 166 22.58 -36.89 5.28
C ASP A 166 21.90 -37.76 4.22
N MET A 167 20.64 -37.56 3.94
CA MET A 167 19.93 -38.26 2.87
C MET A 167 20.49 -37.93 1.50
N PHE A 168 20.78 -36.66 1.24
CA PHE A 168 21.39 -36.21 -0.01
C PHE A 168 22.79 -36.83 -0.21
N THR A 169 23.63 -36.81 0.85
CA THR A 169 24.92 -37.41 0.84
C THR A 169 24.85 -38.93 0.55
N LYS A 170 23.93 -39.67 1.21
CA LYS A 170 23.71 -41.09 0.98
C LYS A 170 23.21 -41.39 -0.44
N ALA A 171 22.44 -40.48 -1.03
CA ALA A 171 21.94 -40.58 -2.40
C ALA A 171 22.96 -40.13 -3.47
N GLY A 172 24.12 -39.62 -3.07
CA GLY A 172 25.11 -39.06 -3.98
C GLY A 172 24.71 -37.74 -4.64
N ILE A 173 23.72 -37.01 -4.04
CA ILE A 173 23.21 -35.75 -4.57
C ILE A 173 23.99 -34.58 -3.95
N ASP A 174 24.55 -33.73 -4.79
CA ASP A 174 25.21 -32.48 -4.38
C ASP A 174 24.23 -31.31 -4.52
N ALA A 175 23.62 -30.91 -3.43
CA ALA A 175 22.62 -29.83 -3.43
C ALA A 175 23.17 -28.52 -4.02
N SER A 176 24.46 -28.26 -3.91
CA SER A 176 25.09 -27.06 -4.47
C SER A 176 25.14 -27.03 -6.00
N LYS A 177 25.04 -28.20 -6.62
CA LYS A 177 25.06 -28.37 -8.09
C LYS A 177 23.70 -28.75 -8.63
N ASP A 178 23.02 -29.69 -7.94
CA ASP A 178 21.83 -30.36 -8.46
C ASP A 178 20.55 -29.57 -8.19
N LEU A 179 20.56 -28.61 -7.22
CA LEU A 179 19.42 -27.75 -6.88
C LEU A 179 19.56 -26.31 -7.37
N LYS A 180 20.55 -25.98 -8.19
CA LYS A 180 20.81 -24.61 -8.65
C LYS A 180 19.80 -24.09 -9.68
N SER A 181 19.01 -24.94 -10.30
CA SER A 181 18.07 -24.55 -11.33
C SER A 181 16.83 -25.43 -11.26
N LEU A 182 15.66 -24.80 -11.25
CA LEU A 182 14.36 -25.43 -11.47
C LEU A 182 14.03 -25.54 -12.96
N ASP A 183 14.92 -25.07 -13.84
CA ASP A 183 14.80 -25.13 -15.29
C ASP A 183 15.08 -26.55 -15.80
N ARG A 184 14.06 -27.40 -15.78
CA ARG A 184 13.98 -28.64 -16.52
C ARG A 184 12.62 -28.81 -17.16
#